data_ea37a954eba946afd18dba0df8dbbe4f
#
_entry.id   ea37a954eba946afd18dba0df8dbbe4f
#
_cell.length_a   1.000
_cell.length_b   1.000
_cell.length_c   1.000
_cell.angle_alpha   90.00
_cell.angle_beta   90.00
_cell.angle_gamma   90.00
#
_symmetry.space_group_name_H-M   'P 1'
#
loop_
_entity.id
_entity.type
_entity.pdbx_description
1 polymer ?
#
loop_
_entity_poly.entity_id
_entity_poly.type
_entity_poly.pdbx_seq_one_letter_code
_entity_poly.pdbx_strand_id
1 'polypeptide(L)'
;CRFFLAGVLVLLLGTSGNFKLKKTEIPMAMTLAVFQTILQYVFFYMGLAHATGVKSSIINGANSFLVIIIASLIFHQEKLTGPKILGCIIGFAGVVLVNLGGAGLDMSFHWNGEFFILISTVSAACSSAFIKKFSTKANPVLLSGWQFMMGGTVLIIMGKLMGGKFQFEGIAPMFLLLYMACISA
;
A
#
# COMPACT_ATOMS: atom_id res chain seq x y z
N CYS A 1 13.75 4.89 0.69
CA CYS A 1 14.28 4.77 2.05
C CYS A 1 13.22 4.43 3.10
N ARG A 2 12.02 5.09 3.08
CA ARG A 2 10.96 4.91 4.09
C ARG A 2 10.59 3.43 4.32
N PHE A 3 10.28 2.69 3.25
CA PHE A 3 9.86 1.29 3.35
C PHE A 3 10.96 0.35 3.83
N PHE A 4 12.20 0.62 3.46
CA PHE A 4 13.33 -0.17 3.95
C PHE A 4 13.51 0.02 5.46
N LEU A 5 13.46 1.27 5.95
CA LEU A 5 13.52 1.59 7.38
C LEU A 5 12.33 0.99 8.14
N ALA A 6 11.11 1.11 7.60
CA ALA A 6 9.93 0.48 8.20
C ALA A 6 10.08 -1.04 8.30
N GLY A 7 10.59 -1.70 7.25
CA GLY A 7 10.85 -3.14 7.27
C GLY A 7 11.85 -3.56 8.34
N VAL A 8 12.93 -2.80 8.50
CA VAL A 8 13.91 -3.02 9.58
C VAL A 8 13.27 -2.84 10.95
N LEU A 9 12.49 -1.77 11.16
CA LEU A 9 11.79 -1.52 12.43
C LEU A 9 10.78 -2.62 12.76
N VAL A 10 9.97 -3.05 11.80
CA VAL A 10 9.01 -4.14 11.98
C VAL A 10 9.72 -5.43 12.38
N LEU A 11 10.84 -5.75 11.75
CA LEU A 11 11.61 -6.94 12.11
C LEU A 11 12.23 -6.83 13.50
N LEU A 12 12.78 -5.67 13.86
CA LEU A 12 13.42 -5.47 15.16
C LEU A 12 12.41 -5.47 16.31
N LEU A 13 11.26 -4.84 16.13
CA LEU A 13 10.25 -4.67 17.19
C LEU A 13 9.24 -5.82 17.22
N GLY A 14 8.91 -6.38 16.07
CA GLY A 14 7.82 -7.35 15.93
C GLY A 14 8.24 -8.81 16.04
N THR A 15 9.53 -9.10 15.95
CA THR A 15 10.06 -10.48 16.09
C THR A 15 11.00 -10.55 17.28
N SER A 16 10.63 -11.31 18.29
CA SER A 16 11.48 -11.58 19.48
C SER A 16 12.78 -12.36 19.12
N GLY A 17 13.60 -11.79 18.22
CA GLY A 17 14.90 -12.32 17.82
C GLY A 17 14.91 -13.40 16.73
N ASN A 18 13.78 -13.85 16.23
CA ASN A 18 13.72 -14.87 15.16
C ASN A 18 13.47 -14.21 13.78
N PHE A 19 14.54 -13.74 13.16
CA PHE A 19 14.51 -13.07 11.83
C PHE A 19 14.48 -14.05 10.64
N LYS A 20 14.54 -15.37 10.90
CA LYS A 20 14.68 -16.36 9.83
C LYS A 20 13.34 -16.68 9.17
N LEU A 21 13.18 -16.27 7.91
CA LEU A 21 12.15 -16.80 7.03
C LEU A 21 12.45 -18.26 6.68
N LYS A 22 11.43 -19.09 6.78
CA LYS A 22 11.51 -20.45 6.23
C LYS A 22 11.54 -20.35 4.70
N LYS A 23 12.25 -21.28 4.03
CA LYS A 23 12.32 -21.30 2.55
C LYS A 23 10.95 -21.31 1.87
N THR A 24 9.93 -21.84 2.51
CA THR A 24 8.54 -21.85 2.03
C THR A 24 7.83 -20.52 2.18
N GLU A 25 8.34 -19.60 2.99
CA GLU A 25 7.74 -18.28 3.25
C GLU A 25 8.33 -17.19 2.31
N ILE A 26 9.51 -17.44 1.74
CA ILE A 26 10.18 -16.53 0.82
C ILE A 26 9.30 -16.15 -0.39
N PRO A 27 8.70 -17.12 -1.13
CA PRO A 27 7.84 -16.75 -2.26
C PRO A 27 6.60 -15.98 -1.84
N MET A 28 6.09 -16.20 -0.62
CA MET A 28 4.96 -15.42 -0.08
C MET A 28 5.37 -13.97 0.16
N ALA A 29 6.52 -13.74 0.80
CA ALA A 29 7.05 -12.39 1.03
C ALA A 29 7.38 -11.68 -0.30
N MET A 30 7.92 -12.39 -1.29
CA MET A 30 8.18 -11.84 -2.63
C MET A 30 6.89 -11.42 -3.33
N THR A 31 5.85 -12.25 -3.31
CA THR A 31 4.55 -11.92 -3.90
C THR A 31 3.97 -10.67 -3.26
N LEU A 32 4.02 -10.57 -1.93
CA LEU A 32 3.56 -9.39 -1.21
C LEU A 32 4.41 -8.15 -1.53
N ALA A 33 5.74 -8.29 -1.61
CA ALA A 33 6.63 -7.18 -1.99
C ALA A 33 6.31 -6.63 -3.39
N VAL A 34 6.01 -7.50 -4.35
CA VAL A 34 5.63 -7.10 -5.71
C VAL A 34 4.31 -6.36 -5.71
N PHE A 35 3.25 -6.95 -5.14
CA PHE A 35 1.91 -6.36 -5.21
C PHE A 35 1.74 -5.13 -4.30
N GLN A 36 2.22 -5.20 -3.07
CA GLN A 36 1.98 -4.16 -2.07
C GLN A 36 3.01 -3.03 -2.12
N THR A 37 4.26 -3.32 -2.48
CA THR A 37 5.29 -2.30 -2.43
C THR A 37 5.66 -1.82 -3.83
N ILE A 38 5.97 -2.72 -4.76
CA ILE A 38 6.48 -2.30 -6.07
C ILE A 38 5.32 -1.80 -6.94
N LEU A 39 4.38 -2.67 -7.29
CA LEU A 39 3.26 -2.32 -8.16
C LEU A 39 2.42 -1.17 -7.58
N GLN A 40 2.00 -1.31 -6.33
CA GLN A 40 1.16 -0.31 -5.70
C GLN A 40 1.81 1.07 -5.72
N TYR A 41 3.06 1.21 -5.28
CA TYR A 41 3.67 2.54 -5.15
C TYR A 41 4.19 3.10 -6.47
N VAL A 42 4.68 2.28 -7.39
CA VAL A 42 5.08 2.75 -8.72
C VAL A 42 3.87 3.35 -9.44
N PHE A 43 2.76 2.61 -9.52
CA PHE A 43 1.55 3.11 -10.16
C PHE A 43 0.92 4.27 -9.40
N PHE A 44 0.96 4.26 -8.07
CA PHE A 44 0.46 5.37 -7.27
C PHE A 44 1.23 6.67 -7.55
N TYR A 45 2.56 6.63 -7.56
CA TYR A 45 3.37 7.83 -7.83
C TYR A 45 3.25 8.29 -9.29
N MET A 46 3.18 7.37 -10.24
CA MET A 46 2.90 7.72 -11.64
C MET A 46 1.53 8.38 -11.80
N GLY A 47 0.52 7.86 -11.12
CA GLY A 47 -0.81 8.43 -11.13
C GLY A 47 -0.87 9.80 -10.44
N LEU A 48 -0.21 9.95 -9.30
CA LEU A 48 -0.19 11.21 -8.53
C LEU A 48 0.51 12.34 -9.28
N ALA A 49 1.44 12.03 -10.19
CA ALA A 49 2.09 13.03 -11.04
C ALA A 49 1.12 13.68 -12.04
N HIS A 50 -0.01 13.02 -12.36
CA HIS A 50 -0.96 13.46 -13.37
C HIS A 50 -2.38 13.68 -12.82
N ALA A 51 -2.67 13.26 -11.60
CA ALA A 51 -3.97 13.40 -10.94
C ALA A 51 -3.90 14.37 -9.76
N THR A 52 -5.03 15.00 -9.45
CA THR A 52 -5.15 15.87 -8.28
C THR A 52 -5.20 15.02 -7.00
N GLY A 53 -4.67 15.56 -5.88
CA GLY A 53 -4.66 14.87 -4.59
C GLY A 53 -6.07 14.48 -4.11
N VAL A 54 -7.08 15.30 -4.40
CA VAL A 54 -8.49 15.04 -4.06
C VAL A 54 -9.01 13.79 -4.76
N LYS A 55 -8.83 13.69 -6.07
CA LYS A 55 -9.24 12.52 -6.85
C LYS A 55 -8.50 11.26 -6.43
N SER A 56 -7.19 11.39 -6.17
CA SER A 56 -6.36 10.30 -5.66
C SER A 56 -6.87 9.77 -4.33
N SER A 57 -7.31 10.65 -3.43
CA SER A 57 -7.87 10.27 -2.13
C SER A 57 -9.21 9.55 -2.26
N ILE A 58 -10.07 9.99 -3.18
CA ILE A 58 -11.37 9.34 -3.43
C ILE A 58 -11.16 7.93 -4.00
N ILE A 59 -10.31 7.80 -5.01
CA ILE A 59 -10.01 6.49 -5.63
C ILE A 59 -9.37 5.54 -4.59
N ASN A 60 -8.43 6.06 -3.79
CA ASN A 60 -7.79 5.26 -2.76
C ASN A 60 -8.77 4.89 -1.62
N GLY A 61 -9.77 5.72 -1.35
CA GLY A 61 -10.87 5.40 -0.42
C GLY A 61 -11.70 4.20 -0.86
N ALA A 62 -11.78 3.94 -2.16
CA ALA A 62 -12.42 2.75 -2.70
C ALA A 62 -11.66 1.44 -2.40
N ASN A 63 -10.43 1.51 -1.88
CA ASN A 63 -9.61 0.33 -1.57
C ASN A 63 -10.33 -0.65 -0.63
N SER A 64 -10.99 -0.15 0.41
CA SER A 64 -11.70 -1.01 1.37
C SER A 64 -12.80 -1.83 0.69
N PHE A 65 -13.50 -1.23 -0.26
CA PHE A 65 -14.52 -1.90 -1.06
C PHE A 65 -13.90 -2.97 -1.99
N LEU A 66 -12.83 -2.62 -2.68
CA LEU A 66 -12.10 -3.54 -3.55
C LEU A 66 -11.51 -4.73 -2.78
N VAL A 67 -10.97 -4.50 -1.57
CA VAL A 67 -10.48 -5.59 -0.70
C VAL A 67 -11.58 -6.61 -0.41
N ILE A 68 -12.77 -6.16 -0.04
CA ILE A 68 -13.89 -7.06 0.27
C ILE A 68 -14.34 -7.82 -0.98
N ILE A 69 -14.44 -7.16 -2.13
CA ILE A 69 -14.81 -7.80 -3.40
C ILE A 69 -13.77 -8.86 -3.78
N ILE A 70 -12.49 -8.50 -3.76
CA ILE A 70 -11.40 -9.41 -4.14
C ILE A 70 -11.31 -10.59 -3.16
N ALA A 71 -11.40 -10.33 -1.85
CA ALA A 71 -11.35 -11.38 -0.84
C ALA A 71 -12.55 -12.35 -0.95
N SER A 72 -13.70 -11.86 -1.35
CA SER A 72 -14.90 -12.68 -1.50
C SER A 72 -14.93 -13.42 -2.85
N LEU A 73 -14.72 -12.73 -3.97
CA LEU A 73 -14.90 -13.30 -5.31
C LEU A 73 -13.70 -14.15 -5.75
N ILE A 74 -12.47 -13.70 -5.49
CA ILE A 74 -11.26 -14.36 -5.98
C ILE A 74 -10.75 -15.38 -4.95
N PHE A 75 -10.70 -14.99 -3.70
CA PHE A 75 -10.10 -15.83 -2.66
C PHE A 75 -11.11 -16.66 -1.86
N HIS A 76 -12.42 -16.40 -2.01
CA HIS A 76 -13.50 -17.09 -1.27
C HIS A 76 -13.25 -17.10 0.25
N GLN A 77 -12.54 -16.10 0.77
CA GLN A 77 -12.16 -16.01 2.18
C GLN A 77 -13.27 -15.50 3.08
N GLU A 78 -14.19 -14.73 2.50
CA GLU A 78 -15.30 -14.13 3.22
C GLU A 78 -16.58 -14.16 2.41
N LYS A 79 -17.71 -14.36 3.08
CA LYS A 79 -19.03 -14.19 2.48
C LYS A 79 -19.37 -12.70 2.41
N LEU A 80 -19.86 -12.26 1.26
CA LEU A 80 -20.44 -10.93 1.10
C LEU A 80 -21.74 -10.88 1.92
N THR A 81 -21.68 -10.23 3.07
CA THR A 81 -22.85 -9.98 3.90
C THR A 81 -23.35 -8.54 3.67
N GLY A 82 -24.69 -8.38 3.67
CA GLY A 82 -25.33 -7.07 3.47
C GLY A 82 -24.74 -5.94 4.35
N PRO A 83 -24.53 -6.15 5.66
CA PRO A 83 -23.92 -5.14 6.52
C PRO A 83 -22.51 -4.70 6.10
N LYS A 84 -21.70 -5.61 5.55
CA LYS A 84 -20.35 -5.27 5.06
C LYS A 84 -20.41 -4.36 3.83
N ILE A 85 -21.30 -4.65 2.90
CA ILE A 85 -21.50 -3.85 1.69
C ILE A 85 -22.03 -2.46 2.09
N LEU A 86 -22.98 -2.41 2.99
CA LEU A 86 -23.58 -1.16 3.47
C LEU A 86 -22.53 -0.29 4.19
N GLY A 87 -21.69 -0.88 5.04
CA GLY A 87 -20.59 -0.18 5.69
C GLY A 87 -19.57 0.39 4.69
N CYS A 88 -19.24 -0.37 3.64
CA CYS A 88 -18.35 0.11 2.58
C CYS A 88 -18.95 1.28 1.78
N ILE A 89 -20.23 1.22 1.45
CA ILE A 89 -20.92 2.31 0.72
C ILE A 89 -20.95 3.57 1.58
N ILE A 90 -21.30 3.45 2.87
CA ILE A 90 -21.32 4.60 3.80
C ILE A 90 -19.92 5.17 3.96
N GLY A 91 -18.90 4.32 4.17
CA GLY A 91 -17.51 4.75 4.30
C GLY A 91 -17.00 5.45 3.04
N PHE A 92 -17.29 4.91 1.87
CA PHE A 92 -16.92 5.53 0.59
C PHE A 92 -17.64 6.87 0.36
N ALA A 93 -18.93 6.93 0.66
CA ALA A 93 -19.71 8.18 0.61
C ALA A 93 -19.10 9.24 1.54
N GLY A 94 -18.66 8.86 2.75
CA GLY A 94 -17.96 9.75 3.67
C GLY A 94 -16.66 10.32 3.08
N VAL A 95 -15.85 9.49 2.44
CA VAL A 95 -14.61 9.94 1.75
C VAL A 95 -14.95 10.93 0.63
N VAL A 96 -15.97 10.64 -0.16
CA VAL A 96 -16.44 11.54 -1.24
C VAL A 96 -16.89 12.86 -0.66
N LEU A 97 -17.75 12.87 0.37
CA LEU A 97 -18.27 14.07 1.00
C LEU A 97 -17.17 14.99 1.56
N VAL A 98 -16.19 14.42 2.28
CA VAL A 98 -15.07 15.19 2.83
C VAL A 98 -14.24 15.83 1.73
N ASN A 99 -14.02 15.12 0.62
CA ASN A 99 -13.25 15.65 -0.50
C ASN A 99 -14.03 16.65 -1.37
N LEU A 100 -15.37 16.56 -1.39
CA LEU A 100 -16.24 17.52 -2.07
C LEU A 100 -16.25 18.90 -1.40
N GLY A 101 -16.12 18.96 -0.08
CA GLY A 101 -16.18 20.20 0.69
C GLY A 101 -14.95 21.12 0.56
N GLY A 102 -13.84 20.64 -0.02
CA GLY A 102 -12.56 21.35 -0.01
C GLY A 102 -12.09 21.96 -1.33
N ALA A 103 -12.58 21.52 -2.47
CA ALA A 103 -12.18 22.05 -3.79
C ALA A 103 -13.25 21.72 -4.83
N GLY A 104 -13.53 22.67 -5.73
CA GLY A 104 -14.38 22.43 -6.89
C GLY A 104 -13.92 21.18 -7.64
N LEU A 105 -14.80 20.18 -7.72
CA LEU A 105 -14.50 18.95 -8.46
C LEU A 105 -14.42 19.26 -9.94
N ASP A 106 -13.21 19.26 -10.47
CA ASP A 106 -13.02 19.05 -11.90
C ASP A 106 -13.36 17.59 -12.19
N MET A 107 -14.57 17.35 -12.67
CA MET A 107 -15.09 16.01 -13.02
C MET A 107 -14.47 15.48 -14.32
N SER A 108 -13.51 16.19 -14.91
CA SER A 108 -12.79 15.69 -16.08
C SER A 108 -11.94 14.47 -15.70
N PHE A 109 -12.29 13.30 -16.25
CA PHE A 109 -11.56 12.08 -16.05
C PHE A 109 -10.30 12.08 -16.93
N HIS A 110 -9.14 12.18 -16.31
CA HIS A 110 -7.86 12.08 -17.00
C HIS A 110 -7.36 10.63 -16.95
N TRP A 111 -7.53 9.91 -18.04
CA TRP A 111 -7.12 8.50 -18.17
C TRP A 111 -5.68 8.24 -17.71
N ASN A 112 -4.79 9.20 -17.95
CA ASN A 112 -3.35 9.02 -17.65
C ASN A 112 -3.01 9.07 -16.15
N GLY A 113 -3.81 9.70 -15.31
CA GLY A 113 -3.53 9.79 -13.85
C GLY A 113 -4.40 8.85 -13.03
N GLU A 114 -5.71 8.96 -13.20
CA GLU A 114 -6.71 8.27 -12.39
C GLU A 114 -6.67 6.75 -12.61
N PHE A 115 -6.41 6.31 -13.86
CA PHE A 115 -6.27 4.90 -14.20
C PHE A 115 -5.08 4.24 -13.47
N PHE A 116 -3.93 4.93 -13.38
CA PHE A 116 -2.78 4.41 -12.64
C PHE A 116 -3.06 4.29 -11.14
N ILE A 117 -3.78 5.25 -10.55
CA ILE A 117 -4.19 5.18 -9.16
C ILE A 117 -5.16 4.02 -8.93
N LEU A 118 -6.07 3.78 -9.87
CA LEU A 118 -6.99 2.65 -9.80
C LEU A 118 -6.26 1.31 -9.81
N ILE A 119 -5.29 1.13 -10.71
CA ILE A 119 -4.42 -0.06 -10.75
C ILE A 119 -3.67 -0.23 -9.42
N SER A 120 -3.11 0.87 -8.89
CA SER A 120 -2.44 0.89 -7.59
C SER A 120 -3.37 0.39 -6.47
N THR A 121 -4.62 0.89 -6.46
CA THR A 121 -5.62 0.52 -5.46
C THR A 121 -6.04 -0.95 -5.59
N VAL A 122 -6.22 -1.45 -6.81
CA VAL A 122 -6.49 -2.88 -7.05
C VAL A 122 -5.31 -3.75 -6.58
N SER A 123 -4.08 -3.32 -6.86
CA SER A 123 -2.88 -4.03 -6.40
C SER A 123 -2.79 -4.10 -4.87
N ALA A 124 -3.11 -2.99 -4.18
CA ALA A 124 -3.19 -2.94 -2.73
C ALA A 124 -4.27 -3.89 -2.17
N ALA A 125 -5.44 -3.91 -2.82
CA ALA A 125 -6.53 -4.79 -2.42
C ALA A 125 -6.19 -6.27 -2.61
N CYS A 126 -5.55 -6.63 -3.73
CA CYS A 126 -5.02 -7.99 -3.94
C CYS A 126 -3.99 -8.38 -2.88
N SER A 127 -3.07 -7.47 -2.56
CA SER A 127 -2.08 -7.72 -1.52
C SER A 127 -2.71 -7.97 -0.15
N SER A 128 -3.71 -7.18 0.24
CA SER A 128 -4.44 -7.36 1.49
C SER A 128 -5.10 -8.74 1.58
N ALA A 129 -5.67 -9.22 0.47
CA ALA A 129 -6.24 -10.55 0.39
C ALA A 129 -5.17 -11.66 0.45
N PHE A 130 -4.00 -11.45 -0.16
CA PHE A 130 -2.85 -12.37 -0.04
C PHE A 130 -2.31 -12.43 1.39
N ILE A 131 -2.15 -11.27 2.07
CA ILE A 131 -1.71 -11.23 3.47
C ILE A 131 -2.64 -12.07 4.32
N LYS A 132 -3.96 -11.90 4.19
CA LYS A 132 -4.94 -12.69 4.92
C LYS A 132 -4.78 -14.19 4.66
N LYS A 133 -4.55 -14.59 3.42
CA LYS A 133 -4.33 -15.99 3.04
C LYS A 133 -3.02 -16.55 3.61
N PHE A 134 -1.96 -15.76 3.61
CA PHE A 134 -0.65 -16.20 4.06
C PHE A 134 -0.51 -16.15 5.57
N SER A 135 -1.24 -15.27 6.27
CA SER A 135 -1.24 -15.19 7.74
C SER A 135 -1.71 -16.46 8.43
N THR A 136 -2.43 -17.34 7.71
CA THR A 136 -2.82 -18.66 8.23
C THR A 136 -1.66 -19.67 8.23
N LYS A 137 -0.59 -19.41 7.46
CA LYS A 137 0.53 -20.33 7.25
C LYS A 137 1.87 -19.81 7.78
N ALA A 138 2.00 -18.50 7.95
CA ALA A 138 3.22 -17.83 8.34
C ALA A 138 2.91 -16.63 9.24
N ASN A 139 3.90 -16.19 10.02
CA ASN A 139 3.75 -15.03 10.89
C ASN A 139 3.60 -13.74 10.03
N PRO A 140 2.47 -13.03 10.12
CA PRO A 140 2.21 -11.85 9.28
C PRO A 140 3.22 -10.72 9.52
N VAL A 141 3.71 -10.56 10.75
CA VAL A 141 4.72 -9.54 11.11
C VAL A 141 6.04 -9.81 10.40
N LEU A 142 6.48 -11.06 10.40
CA LEU A 142 7.71 -11.48 9.73
C LEU A 142 7.59 -11.29 8.21
N LEU A 143 6.45 -11.68 7.62
CA LEU A 143 6.17 -11.50 6.20
C LEU A 143 6.16 -10.01 5.81
N SER A 144 5.50 -9.16 6.62
CA SER A 144 5.43 -7.71 6.37
C SER A 144 6.80 -7.05 6.48
N GLY A 145 7.60 -7.40 7.47
CA GLY A 145 8.96 -6.88 7.61
C GLY A 145 9.84 -7.19 6.41
N TRP A 146 9.86 -8.45 5.98
CA TRP A 146 10.66 -8.88 4.83
C TRP A 146 10.15 -8.30 3.50
N GLN A 147 8.83 -8.23 3.29
CA GLN A 147 8.28 -7.61 2.08
C GLN A 147 8.66 -6.14 1.97
N PHE A 148 8.62 -5.37 3.08
CA PHE A 148 9.04 -3.98 3.09
C PHE A 148 10.53 -3.80 2.85
N MET A 149 11.38 -4.68 3.37
CA MET A 149 12.81 -4.66 3.06
C MET A 149 13.06 -4.93 1.58
N MET A 150 12.50 -6.02 1.04
CA MET A 150 12.70 -6.40 -0.36
C MET A 150 12.11 -5.36 -1.32
N GLY A 151 10.86 -4.97 -1.11
CA GLY A 151 10.19 -3.96 -1.92
C GLY A 151 10.83 -2.58 -1.79
N GLY A 152 11.23 -2.18 -0.57
CA GLY A 152 11.95 -0.94 -0.32
C GLY A 152 13.28 -0.87 -1.03
N THR A 153 14.05 -1.97 -1.06
CA THR A 153 15.31 -2.06 -1.80
C THR A 153 15.10 -1.86 -3.30
N VAL A 154 14.09 -2.53 -3.87
CA VAL A 154 13.77 -2.38 -5.31
C VAL A 154 13.36 -0.95 -5.63
N LEU A 155 12.53 -0.32 -4.79
CA LEU A 155 12.12 1.08 -4.98
C LEU A 155 13.29 2.05 -4.87
N ILE A 156 14.28 1.80 -4.00
CA ILE A 156 15.50 2.60 -3.90
C ILE A 156 16.32 2.49 -5.19
N ILE A 157 16.48 1.28 -5.70
CA ILE A 157 17.22 1.04 -6.95
C ILE A 157 16.51 1.73 -8.12
N MET A 158 15.19 1.56 -8.25
CA MET A 158 14.39 2.22 -9.28
C MET A 158 14.48 3.75 -9.19
N GLY A 159 14.36 4.30 -7.98
CA GLY A 159 14.46 5.74 -7.76
C GLY A 159 15.84 6.31 -8.16
N LYS A 160 16.93 5.55 -7.91
CA LYS A 160 18.27 5.92 -8.38
C LYS A 160 18.39 5.86 -9.91
N LEU A 161 17.86 4.82 -10.53
CA LEU A 161 17.87 4.67 -11.98
C LEU A 161 17.08 5.76 -12.71
N MET A 162 16.00 6.26 -12.09
CA MET A 162 15.21 7.38 -12.61
C MET A 162 15.84 8.76 -12.34
N GLY A 163 17.09 8.82 -11.88
CA GLY A 163 17.82 10.05 -11.65
C GLY A 163 17.49 10.77 -10.33
N GLY A 164 16.82 10.09 -9.40
CA GLY A 164 16.55 10.64 -8.07
C GLY A 164 17.83 10.90 -7.31
N LYS A 165 18.06 12.17 -6.96
CA LYS A 165 19.17 12.57 -6.08
C LYS A 165 18.70 12.51 -4.63
N PHE A 166 19.47 11.85 -3.78
CA PHE A 166 19.26 11.94 -2.33
C PHE A 166 19.79 13.29 -1.85
N GLN A 167 18.92 14.29 -1.80
CA GLN A 167 19.23 15.56 -1.17
C GLN A 167 18.69 15.52 0.27
N PHE A 168 19.59 15.32 1.21
CA PHE A 168 19.31 15.53 2.63
C PHE A 168 19.72 16.95 3.00
N GLU A 169 18.88 17.91 2.71
CA GLU A 169 19.08 19.29 3.16
C GLU A 169 18.48 19.45 4.56
N GLY A 170 19.28 19.15 5.60
CA GLY A 170 18.92 19.41 6.98
C GLY A 170 18.46 18.19 7.80
N ILE A 171 18.27 18.43 9.10
CA ILE A 171 17.87 17.41 10.09
C ILE A 171 16.37 17.13 10.02
N ALA A 172 15.55 18.10 9.63
CA ALA A 172 14.10 18.00 9.55
C ALA A 172 13.59 16.88 8.61
N PRO A 173 14.11 16.72 7.36
CA PRO A 173 13.71 15.61 6.49
C PRO A 173 14.05 14.24 7.08
N MET A 174 15.12 14.12 7.85
CA MET A 174 15.54 12.86 8.48
C MET A 174 14.59 12.47 9.61
N PHE A 175 14.17 13.41 10.45
CA PHE A 175 13.16 13.21 11.47
C PHE A 175 11.79 12.84 10.87
N LEU A 176 11.40 13.51 9.78
CA LEU A 176 10.15 13.23 9.08
C LEU A 176 10.16 11.84 8.44
N LEU A 177 11.29 11.39 7.93
CA LEU A 177 11.48 10.06 7.36
C LEU A 177 11.39 8.98 8.44
N LEU A 178 12.00 9.20 9.60
CA LEU A 178 11.94 8.33 10.78
C LEU A 178 10.51 8.25 11.33
N TYR A 179 9.85 9.39 11.48
CA TYR A 179 8.45 9.47 11.91
C TYR A 179 7.52 8.70 10.96
N MET A 180 7.66 8.92 9.65
CA MET A 180 6.90 8.19 8.63
C MET A 180 7.20 6.70 8.62
N ALA A 181 8.45 6.29 8.91
CA ALA A 181 8.82 4.88 9.02
C ALA A 181 8.20 4.24 10.26
N CYS A 182 8.17 4.93 11.40
CA CYS A 182 7.53 4.46 12.63
C CYS A 182 6.01 4.31 12.50
N ILE A 183 5.34 5.24 11.79
CA ILE A 183 3.89 5.14 11.55
C ILE A 183 3.55 4.01 10.57
N SER A 184 4.43 3.70 9.62
CA SER A 184 4.21 2.64 8.63
C SER A 184 4.68 1.25 9.09
N ALA A 185 5.35 1.16 10.24
CA ALA A 185 5.73 -0.07 10.91
C ALA A 185 4.60 -0.57 11.81
#